data_3fb4a4b80fb7e0b1640a7b53e588ae85
#
_entry.id   3fb4a4b80fb7e0b1640a7b53e588ae85
#
_cell.length_a   1.000
_cell.length_b   1.000
_cell.length_c   1.000
_cell.angle_alpha   90.00
_cell.angle_beta   90.00
_cell.angle_gamma   90.00
#
_symmetry.space_group_name_H-M   'P 1'
#
loop_
_entity.id
_entity.type
_entity.pdbx_description
1 polymer ?
#
loop_
_entity_poly.entity_id
_entity_poly.type
_entity_poly.pdbx_seq_one_letter_code
_entity_poly.pdbx_strand_id
1 'polypeptide(L)'
;MRTKDLSRLVDKNGIYAAIAVDQRGALRKLLGTEDTAENLSLFKRLVAEVLTPYGSSFLVDPEFGLAAANKNAEDSGLILSYEQTGYDKTQPGRLPRLIENQSVRRLREAGADAVKFLLYYDVDESDEINDKKQAVIERVGTECQAEEMPFLLEILTYDDTIGDEKGADYAKVR
;
A
#
# COMPACT_ATOMS: atom_id res chain seq x y z
N MET A 1 -3.82 -25.72 0.71
CA MET A 1 -3.52 -24.31 0.45
C MET A 1 -2.00 -24.18 0.43
N ARG A 2 -1.37 -23.89 -0.70
CA ARG A 2 0.08 -23.63 -0.72
C ARG A 2 0.36 -22.36 0.06
N THR A 3 1.28 -22.41 1.00
CA THR A 3 1.80 -21.22 1.67
C THR A 3 2.49 -20.37 0.61
N LYS A 4 2.04 -19.12 0.44
CA LYS A 4 2.71 -18.20 -0.49
C LYS A 4 4.11 -17.94 0.02
N ASP A 5 5.06 -17.88 -0.89
CA ASP A 5 6.47 -17.66 -0.55
C ASP A 5 6.68 -16.21 -0.10
N LEU A 6 7.02 -16.02 1.17
CA LEU A 6 7.37 -14.72 1.74
C LEU A 6 8.88 -14.51 1.86
N SER A 7 9.68 -15.47 1.37
CA SER A 7 11.15 -15.46 1.55
C SER A 7 11.80 -14.20 1.00
N ARG A 8 11.24 -13.62 -0.07
CA ARG A 8 11.72 -12.36 -0.65
C ARG A 8 11.43 -11.12 0.19
N LEU A 9 10.51 -11.22 1.18
CA LEU A 9 10.07 -10.07 1.98
C LEU A 9 10.72 -10.01 3.36
N VAL A 10 11.47 -11.04 3.74
CA VAL A 10 12.09 -11.16 5.06
C VAL A 10 13.61 -11.22 4.96
N ASP A 11 14.27 -10.82 6.04
CA ASP A 11 15.73 -10.95 6.15
C ASP A 11 16.16 -12.43 6.38
N LYS A 12 17.45 -12.66 6.47
CA LYS A 12 18.04 -14.00 6.75
C LYS A 12 17.59 -14.63 8.06
N ASN A 13 17.01 -13.85 8.98
CA ASN A 13 16.47 -14.32 10.26
C ASN A 13 14.95 -14.54 10.20
N GLY A 14 14.31 -14.33 9.04
CA GLY A 14 12.86 -14.40 8.87
C GLY A 14 12.12 -13.17 9.40
N ILE A 15 12.82 -12.03 9.58
CA ILE A 15 12.22 -10.78 10.08
C ILE A 15 11.76 -9.94 8.89
N TYR A 16 10.50 -9.51 8.96
CA TYR A 16 9.93 -8.54 8.04
C TYR A 16 10.24 -7.12 8.49
N ALA A 17 11.10 -6.43 7.77
CA ALA A 17 11.52 -5.05 8.04
C ALA A 17 11.47 -4.22 6.76
N ALA A 18 10.26 -3.81 6.37
CA ALA A 18 10.04 -3.06 5.13
C ALA A 18 10.40 -1.58 5.26
N ILE A 19 11.04 -1.05 4.23
CA ILE A 19 11.13 0.38 3.99
C ILE A 19 9.90 0.77 3.16
N ALA A 20 9.08 1.70 3.65
CA ALA A 20 7.81 2.07 3.00
C ALA A 20 7.79 3.54 2.56
N VAL A 21 7.49 3.78 1.29
CA VAL A 21 7.34 5.12 0.70
C VAL A 21 6.27 5.12 -0.41
N ASP A 22 5.19 4.40 -0.20
CA ASP A 22 4.05 4.34 -1.11
C ASP A 22 3.11 5.55 -1.01
N GLN A 23 3.36 6.48 -0.04
CA GLN A 23 2.62 7.72 0.09
C GLN A 23 2.75 8.57 -1.19
N ARG A 24 1.60 9.12 -1.63
CA ARG A 24 1.50 10.05 -2.77
C ARG A 24 0.97 11.40 -2.30
N GLY A 25 -0.25 11.47 -1.81
CA GLY A 25 -0.86 12.70 -1.33
C GLY A 25 -0.17 13.32 -0.10
N ALA A 26 0.28 12.52 0.86
CA ALA A 26 1.03 13.01 2.01
C ALA A 26 2.42 13.51 1.61
N LEU A 27 3.11 12.81 0.71
CA LEU A 27 4.41 13.22 0.21
C LEU A 27 4.33 14.52 -0.60
N ARG A 28 3.28 14.69 -1.43
CA ARG A 28 2.99 15.96 -2.12
C ARG A 28 2.88 17.12 -1.15
N LYS A 29 2.13 16.96 -0.08
CA LYS A 29 2.00 17.99 0.96
C LYS A 29 3.32 18.33 1.63
N LEU A 30 4.19 17.34 1.83
CA LEU A 30 5.51 17.52 2.43
C LEU A 30 6.46 18.30 1.49
N LEU A 31 6.41 18.01 0.20
CA LEU A 31 7.22 18.70 -0.81
C LEU A 31 6.74 20.13 -1.08
N GLY A 32 5.48 20.46 -0.77
CA GLY A 32 4.94 21.81 -0.89
C GLY A 32 5.03 22.36 -2.32
N THR A 33 5.78 23.43 -2.54
CA THR A 33 5.97 24.06 -3.87
C THR A 33 6.78 23.20 -4.86
N GLU A 34 7.52 22.22 -4.35
CA GLU A 34 8.32 21.28 -5.15
C GLU A 34 7.53 20.00 -5.50
N ASP A 35 6.19 20.04 -5.38
CA ASP A 35 5.29 18.93 -5.70
C ASP A 35 5.18 18.70 -7.20
N THR A 36 6.20 18.11 -7.79
CA THR A 36 6.17 17.61 -9.17
C THR A 36 6.24 16.08 -9.21
N ALA A 37 5.76 15.48 -10.29
CA ALA A 37 5.90 14.04 -10.50
C ALA A 37 7.36 13.59 -10.51
N GLU A 38 8.24 14.43 -11.05
CA GLU A 38 9.69 14.18 -11.10
C GLU A 38 10.30 14.17 -9.69
N ASN A 39 9.94 15.15 -8.84
CA ASN A 39 10.45 15.22 -7.46
C ASN A 39 9.91 14.10 -6.59
N LEU A 40 8.65 13.69 -6.77
CA LEU A 40 8.10 12.48 -6.13
C LEU A 40 8.91 11.23 -6.51
N SER A 41 9.15 11.04 -7.81
CA SER A 41 9.92 9.89 -8.31
C SER A 41 11.38 9.96 -7.87
N LEU A 42 11.99 11.15 -7.88
CA LEU A 42 13.36 11.35 -7.39
C LEU A 42 13.48 11.00 -5.91
N PHE A 43 12.57 11.51 -5.07
CA PHE A 43 12.56 11.20 -3.64
C PHE A 43 12.48 9.70 -3.39
N LYS A 44 11.52 9.00 -4.04
CA LYS A 44 11.35 7.55 -3.90
C LYS A 44 12.58 6.77 -4.37
N ARG A 45 13.23 7.23 -5.44
CA ARG A 45 14.47 6.64 -5.93
C ARG A 45 15.62 6.79 -4.93
N LEU A 46 15.76 7.97 -4.31
CA LEU A 46 16.78 8.20 -3.27
C LEU A 46 16.51 7.33 -2.03
N VAL A 47 15.24 7.19 -1.62
CA VAL A 47 14.87 6.27 -0.53
C VAL A 47 15.26 4.82 -0.88
N ALA A 48 14.94 4.37 -2.09
CA ALA A 48 15.33 3.03 -2.53
C ALA A 48 16.85 2.82 -2.48
N GLU A 49 17.61 3.72 -3.10
CA GLU A 49 19.06 3.60 -3.20
C GLU A 49 19.78 3.64 -1.83
N VAL A 50 19.29 4.49 -0.91
CA VAL A 50 19.97 4.72 0.37
C VAL A 50 19.48 3.78 1.47
N LEU A 51 18.19 3.44 1.52
CA LEU A 51 17.61 2.77 2.67
C LEU A 51 17.35 1.28 2.45
N THR A 52 17.08 0.82 1.23
CA THR A 52 16.74 -0.58 1.01
C THR A 52 17.88 -1.57 1.34
N PRO A 53 19.16 -1.20 1.31
CA PRO A 53 20.22 -2.08 1.82
C PRO A 53 20.11 -2.43 3.32
N TYR A 54 19.29 -1.68 4.07
CA TYR A 54 19.06 -1.88 5.50
C TYR A 54 17.66 -2.48 5.82
N GLY A 55 16.84 -2.72 4.80
CA GLY A 55 15.52 -3.31 4.92
C GLY A 55 15.42 -4.68 4.25
N SER A 56 14.44 -5.48 4.65
CA SER A 56 14.17 -6.77 4.01
C SER A 56 13.32 -6.64 2.76
N SER A 57 12.55 -5.56 2.65
CA SER A 57 11.68 -5.29 1.52
C SER A 57 11.41 -3.79 1.35
N PHE A 58 10.95 -3.42 0.17
CA PHE A 58 10.66 -2.05 -0.23
C PHE A 58 9.21 -1.93 -0.70
N LEU A 59 8.40 -1.14 0.00
CA LEU A 59 7.03 -0.82 -0.38
C LEU A 59 6.96 0.52 -1.09
N VAL A 60 6.47 0.52 -2.31
CA VAL A 60 6.32 1.72 -3.13
C VAL A 60 5.06 1.64 -3.99
N ASP A 61 4.54 2.78 -4.44
CA ASP A 61 3.44 2.84 -5.41
C ASP A 61 3.94 2.71 -6.85
N PRO A 62 3.12 2.14 -7.76
CA PRO A 62 3.51 2.01 -9.16
C PRO A 62 3.41 3.31 -9.97
N GLU A 63 2.73 4.36 -9.45
CA GLU A 63 2.51 5.59 -10.21
C GLU A 63 3.77 6.47 -10.30
N PHE A 64 4.49 6.62 -9.17
CA PHE A 64 5.70 7.43 -9.08
C PHE A 64 6.92 6.63 -8.65
N GLY A 65 6.76 5.37 -8.30
CA GLY A 65 7.78 4.54 -7.66
C GLY A 65 8.39 3.45 -8.54
N LEU A 66 7.88 3.15 -9.75
CA LEU A 66 8.45 2.09 -10.59
C LEU A 66 9.92 2.36 -10.96
N ALA A 67 10.29 3.62 -11.17
CA ALA A 67 11.70 3.98 -11.42
C ALA A 67 12.58 3.75 -10.17
N ALA A 68 11.99 3.84 -8.97
CA ALA A 68 12.67 3.56 -7.72
C ALA A 68 12.85 2.04 -7.51
N ALA A 69 11.92 1.21 -7.97
CA ALA A 69 12.03 -0.24 -7.91
C ALA A 69 13.33 -0.77 -8.55
N ASN A 70 13.80 -0.12 -9.63
CA ASN A 70 15.06 -0.46 -10.27
C ASN A 70 16.31 -0.10 -9.44
N LYS A 71 16.15 0.59 -8.32
CA LYS A 71 17.19 0.98 -7.37
C LYS A 71 17.09 0.23 -6.05
N ASN A 72 16.10 -0.65 -5.93
CA ASN A 72 15.97 -1.53 -4.78
C ASN A 72 17.22 -2.41 -4.65
N ALA A 73 17.66 -2.66 -3.41
CA ALA A 73 18.76 -3.58 -3.17
C ALA A 73 18.39 -4.99 -3.64
N GLU A 74 19.38 -5.75 -4.14
CA GLU A 74 19.16 -7.08 -4.73
C GLU A 74 18.50 -8.05 -3.75
N ASP A 75 18.87 -7.98 -2.48
CA ASP A 75 18.33 -8.83 -1.41
C ASP A 75 17.02 -8.30 -0.80
N SER A 76 16.53 -7.14 -1.23
CA SER A 76 15.30 -6.53 -0.73
C SER A 76 14.13 -6.84 -1.66
N GLY A 77 13.07 -7.48 -1.15
CA GLY A 77 11.87 -7.78 -1.92
C GLY A 77 11.07 -6.52 -2.29
N LEU A 78 10.37 -6.54 -3.41
CA LEU A 78 9.56 -5.42 -3.89
C LEU A 78 8.09 -5.64 -3.58
N ILE A 79 7.48 -4.67 -2.90
CA ILE A 79 6.04 -4.64 -2.63
C ILE A 79 5.46 -3.45 -3.39
N LEU A 80 4.43 -3.70 -4.21
CA LEU A 80 3.73 -2.63 -4.92
C LEU A 80 2.32 -2.43 -4.36
N SER A 81 1.96 -1.18 -4.12
CA SER A 81 0.59 -0.83 -3.73
C SER A 81 -0.36 -0.89 -4.92
N TYR A 82 -1.61 -1.31 -4.69
CA TYR A 82 -2.61 -1.49 -5.74
C TYR A 82 -3.79 -0.50 -5.61
N GLU A 83 -3.96 0.14 -4.45
CA GLU A 83 -4.98 1.15 -4.23
C GLU A 83 -4.60 2.52 -4.80
N GLN A 84 -5.60 3.29 -5.25
CA GLN A 84 -5.46 4.72 -5.45
C GLN A 84 -5.25 5.43 -4.11
N THR A 85 -4.50 6.55 -4.13
CA THR A 85 -4.28 7.33 -2.92
C THR A 85 -5.56 7.98 -2.41
N GLY A 86 -5.81 7.87 -1.10
CA GLY A 86 -6.95 8.48 -0.45
C GLY A 86 -8.29 7.81 -0.83
N TYR A 87 -9.36 8.57 -0.67
CA TYR A 87 -10.73 8.13 -0.95
C TYR A 87 -11.57 9.32 -1.44
N ASP A 88 -12.73 9.03 -2.03
CA ASP A 88 -13.68 10.04 -2.47
C ASP A 88 -14.45 10.58 -1.26
N LYS A 89 -14.18 11.84 -0.90
CA LYS A 89 -14.83 12.51 0.23
C LYS A 89 -16.28 12.92 -0.03
N THR A 90 -16.76 12.80 -1.27
CA THR A 90 -18.15 13.08 -1.63
C THR A 90 -19.07 11.89 -1.40
N GLN A 91 -18.49 10.72 -1.13
CA GLN A 91 -19.20 9.49 -0.85
C GLN A 91 -18.92 9.02 0.59
N PRO A 92 -19.91 8.45 1.29
CA PRO A 92 -19.69 7.87 2.61
C PRO A 92 -18.84 6.60 2.52
N GLY A 93 -18.25 6.23 3.64
CA GLY A 93 -17.64 4.93 3.85
C GLY A 93 -16.20 4.78 3.37
N ARG A 94 -15.55 5.84 2.85
CA ARG A 94 -14.16 5.82 2.39
C ARG A 94 -13.85 4.61 1.50
N LEU A 95 -14.72 4.38 0.50
CA LEU A 95 -14.65 3.22 -0.37
C LEU A 95 -13.29 3.15 -1.11
N PRO A 96 -12.68 1.96 -1.18
CA PRO A 96 -11.40 1.77 -1.83
C PRO A 96 -11.54 1.84 -3.36
N ARG A 97 -10.50 2.33 -4.02
CA ARG A 97 -10.39 2.37 -5.48
C ARG A 97 -9.08 1.75 -5.92
N LEU A 98 -9.12 0.96 -6.97
CA LEU A 98 -7.93 0.39 -7.59
C LEU A 98 -7.28 1.40 -8.53
N ILE A 99 -5.95 1.33 -8.65
CA ILE A 99 -5.22 2.11 -9.67
C ILE A 99 -5.69 1.65 -11.04
N GLU A 100 -6.12 2.61 -11.86
CA GLU A 100 -6.54 2.34 -13.22
C GLU A 100 -5.43 1.70 -14.04
N ASN A 101 -5.79 0.81 -14.95
CA ASN A 101 -4.86 0.07 -15.79
C ASN A 101 -3.83 -0.80 -15.03
N GLN A 102 -4.06 -1.11 -13.74
CA GLN A 102 -3.30 -2.09 -12.99
C GLN A 102 -4.11 -3.36 -12.74
N SER A 103 -3.40 -4.44 -12.50
CA SER A 103 -3.88 -5.73 -11.99
C SER A 103 -2.73 -6.40 -11.24
N VAL A 104 -3.02 -7.40 -10.41
CA VAL A 104 -1.97 -8.16 -9.73
C VAL A 104 -0.97 -8.74 -10.72
N ARG A 105 -1.45 -9.23 -11.88
CA ARG A 105 -0.57 -9.72 -12.96
C ARG A 105 0.39 -8.64 -13.44
N ARG A 106 -0.09 -7.43 -13.72
CA ARG A 106 0.76 -6.32 -14.17
C ARG A 106 1.76 -5.88 -13.11
N LEU A 107 1.36 -5.87 -11.85
CA LEU A 107 2.27 -5.58 -10.74
C LEU A 107 3.37 -6.66 -10.64
N ARG A 108 3.02 -7.94 -10.83
CA ARG A 108 3.99 -9.03 -10.90
C ARG A 108 4.93 -8.89 -12.09
N GLU A 109 4.42 -8.57 -13.27
CA GLU A 109 5.21 -8.30 -14.47
C GLU A 109 6.15 -7.10 -14.30
N ALA A 110 5.78 -6.12 -13.46
CA ALA A 110 6.62 -5.00 -13.05
C ALA A 110 7.68 -5.38 -11.99
N GLY A 111 7.73 -6.64 -11.56
CA GLY A 111 8.76 -7.16 -10.65
C GLY A 111 8.33 -7.23 -9.19
N ALA A 112 7.05 -7.04 -8.85
CA ALA A 112 6.60 -7.16 -7.47
C ALA A 112 6.74 -8.59 -6.94
N ASP A 113 7.27 -8.73 -5.73
CA ASP A 113 7.28 -9.96 -4.93
C ASP A 113 6.01 -10.08 -4.07
N ALA A 114 5.30 -8.96 -3.83
CA ALA A 114 4.02 -8.93 -3.13
C ALA A 114 3.18 -7.72 -3.54
N VAL A 115 1.88 -7.81 -3.29
CA VAL A 115 0.92 -6.73 -3.48
C VAL A 115 0.43 -6.24 -2.13
N LYS A 116 0.43 -4.92 -1.94
CA LYS A 116 -0.16 -4.26 -0.77
C LYS A 116 -1.44 -3.55 -1.16
N PHE A 117 -2.42 -3.58 -0.26
CA PHE A 117 -3.66 -2.83 -0.40
C PHE A 117 -4.04 -2.18 0.93
N LEU A 118 -4.29 -0.86 0.90
CA LEU A 118 -4.78 -0.12 2.05
C LEU A 118 -6.30 -0.06 2.01
N LEU A 119 -6.94 -0.43 3.11
CA LEU A 119 -8.36 -0.36 3.34
C LEU A 119 -8.69 0.54 4.51
N TYR A 120 -9.52 1.56 4.30
CA TYR A 120 -10.20 2.26 5.39
C TYR A 120 -11.38 1.42 5.86
N TYR A 121 -11.43 1.10 7.15
CA TYR A 121 -12.48 0.25 7.70
C TYR A 121 -13.03 0.81 9.02
N ASP A 122 -14.34 0.88 9.10
CA ASP A 122 -15.09 1.15 10.32
C ASP A 122 -16.07 0.03 10.53
N VAL A 123 -16.01 -0.64 11.68
CA VAL A 123 -16.88 -1.79 12.01
C VAL A 123 -18.33 -1.38 12.21
N ASP A 124 -18.55 -0.10 12.55
CA ASP A 124 -19.87 0.47 12.83
C ASP A 124 -20.53 1.11 11.59
N GLU A 125 -19.84 1.08 10.43
CA GLU A 125 -20.46 1.44 9.15
C GLU A 125 -21.58 0.46 8.77
N SER A 126 -22.50 0.93 7.91
CA SER A 126 -23.59 0.08 7.40
C SER A 126 -23.04 -1.18 6.71
N ASP A 127 -23.82 -2.27 6.81
CA ASP A 127 -23.50 -3.52 6.12
C ASP A 127 -23.29 -3.30 4.62
N GLU A 128 -24.10 -2.43 3.98
CA GLU A 128 -23.96 -2.10 2.55
C GLU A 128 -22.58 -1.53 2.21
N ILE A 129 -22.01 -0.67 3.07
CA ILE A 129 -20.69 -0.07 2.87
C ILE A 129 -19.61 -1.11 3.11
N ASN A 130 -19.72 -1.87 4.20
CA ASN A 130 -18.73 -2.86 4.56
C ASN A 130 -18.73 -4.05 3.58
N ASP A 131 -19.87 -4.48 3.07
CA ASP A 131 -19.97 -5.49 2.02
C ASP A 131 -19.27 -5.07 0.72
N LYS A 132 -19.40 -3.80 0.31
CA LYS A 132 -18.66 -3.27 -0.85
C LYS A 132 -17.16 -3.31 -0.64
N LYS A 133 -16.67 -2.99 0.58
CA LYS A 133 -15.25 -3.07 0.92
C LYS A 133 -14.75 -4.52 0.89
N GLN A 134 -15.50 -5.43 1.49
CA GLN A 134 -15.17 -6.86 1.52
C GLN A 134 -15.10 -7.44 0.11
N ALA A 135 -16.05 -7.09 -0.76
CA ALA A 135 -16.06 -7.55 -2.15
C ALA A 135 -14.78 -7.10 -2.93
N VAL A 136 -14.30 -5.87 -2.68
CA VAL A 136 -13.03 -5.40 -3.29
C VAL A 136 -11.84 -6.21 -2.76
N ILE A 137 -11.77 -6.45 -1.44
CA ILE A 137 -10.69 -7.22 -0.83
C ILE A 137 -10.71 -8.68 -1.32
N GLU A 138 -11.89 -9.29 -1.42
CA GLU A 138 -12.03 -10.64 -1.96
C GLU A 138 -11.55 -10.71 -3.41
N ARG A 139 -11.90 -9.73 -4.24
CA ARG A 139 -11.42 -9.63 -5.61
C ARG A 139 -9.91 -9.54 -5.68
N VAL A 140 -9.29 -8.61 -4.94
CA VAL A 140 -7.82 -8.46 -4.91
C VAL A 140 -7.16 -9.74 -4.39
N GLY A 141 -7.70 -10.34 -3.32
CA GLY A 141 -7.22 -11.61 -2.79
C GLY A 141 -7.28 -12.76 -3.80
N THR A 142 -8.36 -12.81 -4.59
CA THR A 142 -8.53 -13.80 -5.66
C THR A 142 -7.53 -13.59 -6.79
N GLU A 143 -7.30 -12.35 -7.23
CA GLU A 143 -6.26 -12.01 -8.21
C GLU A 143 -4.87 -12.42 -7.68
N CYS A 144 -4.56 -12.10 -6.42
CA CYS A 144 -3.31 -12.50 -5.78
C CYS A 144 -3.15 -14.02 -5.69
N GLN A 145 -4.23 -14.73 -5.41
CA GLN A 145 -4.21 -16.20 -5.39
C GLN A 145 -3.94 -16.79 -6.78
N ALA A 146 -4.57 -16.23 -7.83
CA ALA A 146 -4.40 -16.68 -9.21
C ALA A 146 -2.97 -16.47 -9.72
N GLU A 147 -2.33 -15.39 -9.30
CA GLU A 147 -0.95 -15.02 -9.67
C GLU A 147 0.11 -15.57 -8.70
N GLU A 148 -0.28 -16.34 -7.68
CA GLU A 148 0.59 -16.86 -6.61
C GLU A 148 1.35 -15.75 -5.86
N MET A 149 0.78 -14.54 -5.80
CA MET A 149 1.35 -13.37 -5.14
C MET A 149 0.97 -13.29 -3.66
N PRO A 150 1.90 -13.01 -2.74
CA PRO A 150 1.58 -12.59 -1.39
C PRO A 150 0.71 -11.33 -1.38
N PHE A 151 -0.28 -11.29 -0.48
CA PHE A 151 -1.19 -10.16 -0.31
C PHE A 151 -1.05 -9.57 1.09
N LEU A 152 -0.66 -8.30 1.17
CA LEU A 152 -0.51 -7.53 2.41
C LEU A 152 -1.68 -6.55 2.52
N LEU A 153 -2.60 -6.81 3.43
CA LEU A 153 -3.72 -5.92 3.72
C LEU A 153 -3.38 -5.00 4.88
N GLU A 154 -3.29 -3.70 4.60
CA GLU A 154 -3.17 -2.65 5.60
C GLU A 154 -4.56 -2.11 5.92
N ILE A 155 -4.99 -2.23 7.17
CA ILE A 155 -6.28 -1.71 7.63
C ILE A 155 -6.04 -0.44 8.43
N LEU A 156 -6.60 0.68 7.95
CA LEU A 156 -6.71 1.92 8.69
C LEU A 156 -8.14 2.07 9.21
N THR A 157 -8.29 2.00 10.51
CA THR A 157 -9.58 2.28 11.13
C THR A 157 -9.91 3.75 11.03
N TYR A 158 -11.20 4.08 10.99
CA TYR A 158 -11.71 5.44 11.07
C TYR A 158 -13.06 5.45 11.80
N ASP A 159 -13.51 6.64 12.15
CA ASP A 159 -14.82 6.87 12.73
C ASP A 159 -15.24 8.30 12.36
N ASP A 160 -16.21 8.42 11.47
CA ASP A 160 -16.67 9.72 10.97
C ASP A 160 -17.49 10.49 12.00
N THR A 161 -17.84 9.88 13.15
CA THR A 161 -18.50 10.56 14.28
C THR A 161 -17.50 11.28 15.19
N ILE A 162 -16.21 10.97 15.09
CA ILE A 162 -15.13 11.57 15.88
C ILE A 162 -14.36 12.55 15.01
N GLY A 163 -14.44 13.84 15.33
CA GLY A 163 -13.83 14.90 14.52
C GLY A 163 -12.30 14.95 14.52
N ASP A 164 -11.62 14.34 15.51
CA ASP A 164 -10.17 14.26 15.61
C ASP A 164 -9.68 12.80 15.70
N GLU A 165 -9.35 12.22 14.56
CA GLU A 165 -8.82 10.86 14.45
C GLU A 165 -7.43 10.66 15.09
N LYS A 166 -6.79 11.74 15.53
CA LYS A 166 -5.50 11.72 16.25
C LYS A 166 -5.66 11.98 17.74
N GLY A 167 -6.87 12.28 18.18
CA GLY A 167 -7.19 12.61 19.56
C GLY A 167 -7.27 11.40 20.47
N ALA A 168 -7.19 11.65 21.78
CA ALA A 168 -7.28 10.60 22.81
C ALA A 168 -8.65 9.88 22.80
N ASP A 169 -9.70 10.54 22.36
CA ASP A 169 -11.04 9.93 22.33
C ASP A 169 -11.16 8.92 21.21
N TYR A 170 -10.54 9.17 20.04
CA TYR A 170 -10.43 8.18 18.99
C TYR A 170 -9.68 6.92 19.47
N ALA A 171 -8.55 7.09 20.15
CA ALA A 171 -7.74 5.98 20.67
C ALA A 171 -8.43 5.11 21.74
N LYS A 172 -9.56 5.56 22.31
CA LYS A 172 -10.36 4.77 23.26
C LYS A 172 -11.38 3.85 22.60
N VAL A 173 -11.78 4.16 21.38
CA VAL A 173 -12.87 3.46 20.68
C VAL A 173 -12.39 2.67 19.47
N ARG A 174 -11.13 2.91 19.01
CA ARG A 174 -10.54 2.24 17.84
C ARG A 174 -9.18 1.64 18.12
#